data_cee22d39df8f8e8db85930eeaea8faee
#
_entry.id   cee22d39df8f8e8db85930eeaea8faee
#
_cell.length_a   1.000
_cell.length_b   1.000
_cell.length_c   1.000
_cell.angle_alpha   90.00
_cell.angle_beta   90.00
_cell.angle_gamma   90.00
#
_symmetry.space_group_name_H-M   'P 1'
#
loop_
_entity.id
_entity.type
_entity.pdbx_description
1 polymer ?
#
loop_
_entity_poly.entity_id
_entity_poly.type
_entity_poly.pdbx_seq_one_letter_code
_entity_poly.pdbx_strand_id
1 'polypeptide(L)'
;MNRTFLRNLLITSKLFITAEAYAAAMMECFPLLDQKNPVPGAFFFLSDPPTYKDQVDKAVAKLKREIACTAELKSVSLTNDFSSEELPEGSIAYHRIWGTITSNSSWYFSSKQFERDLIAAESNPSISVHFLHINSGGGEAWYLDRLSETMHSLKKPVEVLVEQYCASAGYYIACHSANGIHALTKNDQIGCIGTMISFYDFSAYYEKLGIKLIQEKSSLSPLKNKKFEDLRAGHPEQYIKEVLDPLTVQFLNEVKSSRPKLANLPEDDPVFQGETFDAQHSIDKGLIDSVMTLPEAIAHANSRGQEYLDSISLRNKIT
;
A
#
# COMPACT_ATOMS: atom_id res chain seq x y z
N MET A 1 17.40 8.53 8.90
CA MET A 1 16.21 8.79 8.06
C MET A 1 16.58 9.82 7.00
N ASN A 2 16.31 9.54 5.73
CA ASN A 2 16.74 10.39 4.61
C ASN A 2 15.98 11.73 4.64
N ARG A 3 16.72 12.86 4.58
CA ARG A 3 16.13 14.21 4.51
C ARG A 3 15.12 14.37 3.35
N THR A 4 15.30 13.62 2.28
CA THR A 4 14.40 13.60 1.13
C THR A 4 13.04 12.99 1.48
N PHE A 5 12.99 11.95 2.31
CA PHE A 5 11.73 11.35 2.78
C PHE A 5 10.95 12.32 3.67
N LEU A 6 11.61 12.92 4.66
CA LEU A 6 11.00 13.97 5.49
C LEU A 6 10.43 15.10 4.65
N ARG A 7 11.20 15.54 3.66
CA ARG A 7 10.76 16.57 2.73
C ARG A 7 9.52 16.11 1.94
N ASN A 8 9.51 14.88 1.45
CA ASN A 8 8.38 14.34 0.70
C ASN A 8 7.15 14.17 1.59
N LEU A 9 7.29 13.58 2.78
CA LEU A 9 6.19 13.42 3.72
C LEU A 9 5.57 14.77 4.16
N LEU A 10 6.42 15.80 4.34
CA LEU A 10 5.98 17.15 4.73
C LEU A 10 5.41 17.98 3.56
N ILE A 11 5.72 17.62 2.32
CA ILE A 11 5.36 18.37 1.12
C ILE A 11 4.35 17.61 0.25
N THR A 12 4.20 16.30 0.45
CA THR A 12 3.31 15.49 -0.39
C THR A 12 1.86 15.86 -0.13
N SER A 13 1.24 16.38 -1.15
CA SER A 13 -0.09 16.99 -1.10
C SER A 13 -1.25 16.03 -1.39
N LYS A 14 -0.99 14.71 -1.58
CA LYS A 14 -2.03 13.72 -1.92
C LYS A 14 -1.73 12.42 -1.21
N LEU A 15 -2.43 12.17 -0.11
CA LEU A 15 -2.24 10.97 0.71
C LEU A 15 -3.53 10.16 0.78
N PHE A 16 -3.39 8.86 0.48
CA PHE A 16 -4.27 7.83 1.01
C PHE A 16 -3.56 7.23 2.24
N ILE A 17 -3.91 7.68 3.44
CA ILE A 17 -3.28 7.23 4.69
C ILE A 17 -4.25 7.40 5.86
N THR A 18 -4.21 6.51 6.84
CA THR A 18 -4.96 6.72 8.09
C THR A 18 -4.34 7.83 8.94
N ALA A 19 -5.16 8.46 9.79
CA ALA A 19 -4.68 9.50 10.70
C ALA A 19 -3.61 8.98 11.65
N GLU A 20 -3.74 7.73 12.13
CA GLU A 20 -2.78 7.07 13.02
C GLU A 20 -1.45 6.80 12.32
N ALA A 21 -1.47 6.29 11.09
CA ALA A 21 -0.26 6.03 10.31
C ALA A 21 0.45 7.34 9.97
N TYR A 22 -0.29 8.40 9.68
CA TYR A 22 0.25 9.74 9.49
C TYR A 22 0.88 10.29 10.77
N ALA A 23 0.18 10.19 11.92
CA ALA A 23 0.68 10.62 13.22
C ALA A 23 1.95 9.86 13.62
N ALA A 24 1.99 8.54 13.41
CA ALA A 24 3.19 7.72 13.67
C ALA A 24 4.37 8.17 12.81
N ALA A 25 4.18 8.38 11.52
CA ALA A 25 5.21 8.88 10.62
C ALA A 25 5.72 10.27 11.04
N MET A 26 4.85 11.14 11.53
CA MET A 26 5.23 12.47 12.01
C MET A 26 5.96 12.41 13.35
N MET A 27 5.60 11.51 14.28
CA MET A 27 6.34 11.33 15.54
C MET A 27 7.78 10.88 15.31
N GLU A 28 8.04 10.07 14.30
CA GLU A 28 9.41 9.73 13.90
C GLU A 28 10.20 10.94 13.37
N CYS A 29 9.50 11.91 12.80
CA CYS A 29 10.10 13.10 12.20
C CYS A 29 10.34 14.25 13.18
N PHE A 30 9.51 14.37 14.21
CA PHE A 30 9.51 15.50 15.15
C PHE A 30 10.87 15.71 15.86
N PRO A 31 11.55 14.65 16.35
CA PRO A 31 12.85 14.79 17.02
C PRO A 31 13.96 15.36 16.11
N LEU A 32 13.77 15.29 14.79
CA LEU A 32 14.73 15.78 13.82
C LEU A 32 14.57 17.28 13.52
N LEU A 33 13.43 17.85 13.92
CA LEU A 33 13.10 19.26 13.73
C LEU A 33 13.52 20.13 14.94
N ASP A 34 13.66 19.54 16.12
CA ASP A 34 14.08 20.26 17.33
C ASP A 34 15.62 20.22 17.49
N GLN A 35 16.29 21.21 16.90
CA GLN A 35 17.75 21.35 17.01
C GLN A 35 18.22 21.81 18.41
N LYS A 36 17.32 22.31 19.28
CA LYS A 36 17.68 22.80 20.62
C LYS A 36 17.73 21.67 21.67
N ASN A 37 16.97 20.61 21.44
CA ASN A 37 16.96 19.43 22.30
C ASN A 37 17.03 18.17 21.43
N PRO A 38 18.21 17.86 20.86
CA PRO A 38 18.34 16.62 20.09
C PRO A 38 18.03 15.45 21.01
N VAL A 39 17.01 14.66 20.66
CA VAL A 39 16.72 13.42 21.40
C VAL A 39 17.95 12.53 21.31
N PRO A 40 18.52 12.09 22.46
CA PRO A 40 19.63 11.15 22.45
C PRO A 40 19.20 9.89 21.68
N GLY A 41 19.86 9.60 20.57
CA GLY A 41 19.52 8.51 19.66
C GLY A 41 19.14 8.94 18.24
N ALA A 42 18.72 10.17 18.01
CA ALA A 42 18.39 10.68 16.65
C ALA A 42 19.62 10.81 15.72
N PHE A 43 20.83 10.72 16.27
CA PHE A 43 22.10 10.85 15.56
C PHE A 43 22.88 9.54 15.34
N PHE A 44 22.36 8.39 15.73
CA PHE A 44 23.10 7.13 15.71
C PHE A 44 22.78 6.21 14.53
N PHE A 45 22.60 6.74 13.33
CA PHE A 45 22.79 5.90 12.16
C PHE A 45 24.19 6.12 11.59
N LEU A 46 25.18 5.42 12.18
CA LEU A 46 26.55 5.30 11.65
C LEU A 46 26.59 4.46 10.35
N SER A 47 25.47 3.83 9.98
CA SER A 47 25.26 3.14 8.71
C SER A 47 23.93 3.60 8.11
N ASP A 48 23.83 3.61 6.79
CA ASP A 48 22.56 3.81 6.12
C ASP A 48 21.55 2.78 6.63
N PRO A 49 20.30 3.20 6.92
CA PRO A 49 19.26 2.26 7.32
C PRO A 49 19.05 1.23 6.21
N PRO A 50 18.64 -0.01 6.54
CA PRO A 50 18.42 -1.04 5.54
C PRO A 50 17.36 -0.58 4.51
N THR A 51 17.62 -0.83 3.25
CA THR A 51 16.64 -0.54 2.19
C THR A 51 15.37 -1.36 2.39
N TYR A 52 14.28 -0.96 1.72
CA TYR A 52 13.05 -1.75 1.76
C TYR A 52 13.28 -3.18 1.24
N LYS A 53 14.10 -3.33 0.19
CA LYS A 53 14.50 -4.64 -0.32
C LYS A 53 15.19 -5.49 0.74
N ASP A 54 16.15 -4.94 1.50
CA ASP A 54 16.84 -5.68 2.56
C ASP A 54 15.86 -6.14 3.66
N GLN A 55 14.85 -5.32 3.96
CA GLN A 55 13.80 -5.67 4.92
C GLN A 55 12.93 -6.82 4.41
N VAL A 56 12.55 -6.79 3.13
CA VAL A 56 11.79 -7.86 2.46
C VAL A 56 12.61 -9.15 2.45
N ASP A 57 13.87 -9.10 2.02
CA ASP A 57 14.74 -10.28 1.95
C ASP A 57 14.89 -10.97 3.31
N LYS A 58 15.05 -10.20 4.39
CA LYS A 58 15.09 -10.73 5.76
C LYS A 58 13.76 -11.37 6.18
N ALA A 59 12.64 -10.72 5.87
CA ALA A 59 11.31 -11.23 6.20
C ALA A 59 11.03 -12.56 5.46
N VAL A 60 11.36 -12.63 4.17
CA VAL A 60 11.19 -13.82 3.34
C VAL A 60 12.10 -14.95 3.83
N ALA A 61 13.35 -14.67 4.17
CA ALA A 61 14.26 -15.68 4.73
C ALA A 61 13.76 -16.26 6.05
N LYS A 62 13.11 -15.45 6.89
CA LYS A 62 12.43 -15.91 8.11
C LYS A 62 11.24 -16.79 7.78
N LEU A 63 10.35 -16.31 6.90
CA LEU A 63 9.15 -17.01 6.49
C LEU A 63 9.46 -18.38 5.86
N LYS A 64 10.46 -18.47 4.98
CA LYS A 64 10.91 -19.75 4.40
C LYS A 64 11.32 -20.78 5.45
N ARG A 65 11.95 -20.34 6.54
CA ARG A 65 12.32 -21.25 7.65
C ARG A 65 11.09 -21.73 8.41
N GLU A 66 10.12 -20.86 8.65
CA GLU A 66 8.87 -21.20 9.33
C GLU A 66 8.04 -22.20 8.50
N ILE A 67 7.92 -21.97 7.19
CA ILE A 67 7.26 -22.87 6.24
C ILE A 67 7.94 -24.25 6.21
N ALA A 68 9.27 -24.30 6.17
CA ALA A 68 10.02 -25.56 6.15
C ALA A 68 9.82 -26.40 7.41
N CYS A 69 9.45 -25.79 8.53
CA CYS A 69 9.11 -26.49 9.78
C CYS A 69 7.65 -26.97 9.81
N THR A 70 6.78 -26.51 8.91
CA THR A 70 5.37 -26.88 8.86
C THR A 70 5.19 -28.07 7.92
N ALA A 71 4.72 -29.19 8.43
CA ALA A 71 4.67 -30.47 7.67
C ALA A 71 3.88 -30.34 6.35
N GLU A 72 2.79 -29.59 6.38
CA GLU A 72 1.87 -29.39 5.24
C GLU A 72 2.42 -28.46 4.17
N LEU A 73 3.43 -27.65 4.49
CA LEU A 73 3.99 -26.63 3.59
C LEU A 73 5.41 -26.97 3.08
N LYS A 74 5.95 -28.14 3.42
CA LYS A 74 7.32 -28.52 3.05
C LYS A 74 7.62 -28.52 1.55
N SER A 75 6.61 -28.74 0.72
CA SER A 75 6.73 -28.74 -0.74
C SER A 75 6.43 -27.37 -1.37
N VAL A 76 5.99 -26.40 -0.57
CA VAL A 76 5.63 -25.08 -1.08
C VAL A 76 6.89 -24.25 -1.30
N SER A 77 7.06 -23.76 -2.52
CA SER A 77 8.12 -22.83 -2.89
C SER A 77 7.59 -21.40 -2.86
N LEU A 78 8.27 -20.52 -2.11
CA LEU A 78 7.93 -19.11 -1.99
C LEU A 78 9.14 -18.27 -2.38
N THR A 79 8.95 -17.26 -3.22
CA THR A 79 10.03 -16.40 -3.70
C THR A 79 9.68 -14.92 -3.66
N ASN A 80 10.69 -14.09 -3.48
CA ASN A 80 10.70 -12.66 -3.76
C ASN A 80 11.76 -12.28 -4.81
N ASP A 81 12.38 -13.27 -5.43
CA ASP A 81 13.17 -13.11 -6.65
C ASP A 81 12.33 -13.62 -7.84
N PHE A 82 11.66 -12.69 -8.48
CA PHE A 82 10.70 -12.96 -9.53
C PHE A 82 11.34 -13.21 -10.90
N SER A 83 12.63 -12.91 -11.05
CA SER A 83 13.40 -13.09 -12.28
C SER A 83 14.23 -14.37 -12.31
N SER A 84 14.29 -15.14 -11.22
CA SER A 84 15.05 -16.38 -11.14
C SER A 84 14.50 -17.44 -12.10
N GLU A 85 15.37 -18.05 -12.86
CA GLU A 85 15.05 -19.17 -13.77
C GLU A 85 15.08 -20.54 -13.06
N GLU A 86 15.62 -20.59 -11.83
CA GLU A 86 15.80 -21.82 -11.05
C GLU A 86 14.65 -22.12 -10.07
N LEU A 87 13.48 -21.47 -10.27
CA LEU A 87 12.33 -21.69 -9.40
C LEU A 87 11.62 -23.01 -9.69
N PRO A 88 11.20 -23.76 -8.66
CA PRO A 88 10.30 -24.89 -8.85
C PRO A 88 8.98 -24.42 -9.49
N GLU A 89 8.41 -25.26 -10.35
CA GLU A 89 7.09 -25.03 -10.94
C GLU A 89 6.04 -24.91 -9.82
N GLY A 90 5.11 -23.97 -9.95
CA GLY A 90 4.09 -23.70 -8.96
C GLY A 90 4.56 -22.79 -7.82
N SER A 91 5.72 -22.15 -7.94
CA SER A 91 6.20 -21.21 -6.92
C SER A 91 5.24 -20.06 -6.69
N ILE A 92 5.17 -19.62 -5.43
CA ILE A 92 4.38 -18.46 -4.98
C ILE A 92 5.25 -17.19 -5.05
N ALA A 93 4.82 -16.19 -5.80
CA ALA A 93 5.42 -14.85 -5.73
C ALA A 93 4.97 -14.14 -4.46
N TYR A 94 5.87 -13.99 -3.50
CA TYR A 94 5.58 -13.32 -2.24
C TYR A 94 5.91 -11.82 -2.35
N HIS A 95 4.89 -11.00 -2.24
CA HIS A 95 4.98 -9.55 -2.23
C HIS A 95 4.68 -9.04 -0.82
N ARG A 96 5.62 -8.36 -0.22
CA ARG A 96 5.46 -7.72 1.08
C ARG A 96 5.10 -6.26 0.91
N ILE A 97 3.93 -5.83 1.42
CA ILE A 97 3.46 -4.44 1.40
C ILE A 97 3.38 -3.95 2.84
N TRP A 98 4.39 -3.20 3.28
CA TRP A 98 4.57 -2.91 4.71
C TRP A 98 4.89 -1.44 4.96
N GLY A 99 4.17 -0.85 5.94
CA GLY A 99 4.34 0.54 6.31
C GLY A 99 3.73 1.51 5.31
N THR A 100 4.31 2.70 5.20
CA THR A 100 3.80 3.75 4.32
C THR A 100 4.03 3.40 2.85
N ILE A 101 2.96 3.47 2.05
CA ILE A 101 3.02 3.33 0.60
C ILE A 101 3.53 4.63 -0.02
N THR A 102 4.55 4.53 -0.88
CA THR A 102 5.08 5.66 -1.64
C THR A 102 5.09 5.33 -3.12
N SER A 103 5.10 6.35 -3.97
CA SER A 103 5.19 6.15 -5.41
C SER A 103 6.59 5.70 -5.86
N ASN A 104 7.64 6.21 -5.19
CA ASN A 104 9.03 5.91 -5.54
C ASN A 104 9.97 6.13 -4.35
N SER A 105 10.41 5.05 -3.73
CA SER A 105 11.34 5.08 -2.60
C SER A 105 12.20 3.81 -2.58
N SER A 106 13.43 3.92 -2.09
CA SER A 106 14.29 2.77 -1.77
C SER A 106 14.19 2.33 -0.30
N TRP A 107 13.55 3.15 0.55
CA TRP A 107 13.47 2.94 2.01
C TRP A 107 12.11 2.46 2.48
N TYR A 108 11.08 2.73 1.68
CA TYR A 108 9.68 2.37 1.92
C TYR A 108 9.14 1.58 0.75
N PHE A 109 7.97 0.96 0.93
CA PHE A 109 7.27 0.34 -0.17
C PHE A 109 7.08 1.34 -1.33
N SER A 110 7.38 0.90 -2.53
CA SER A 110 7.31 1.71 -3.75
C SER A 110 6.34 1.09 -4.75
N SER A 111 5.26 1.82 -5.09
CA SER A 111 4.28 1.38 -6.09
C SER A 111 4.92 1.11 -7.46
N LYS A 112 5.90 1.93 -7.87
CA LYS A 112 6.64 1.72 -9.12
C LYS A 112 7.52 0.47 -9.10
N GLN A 113 8.13 0.14 -7.95
CA GLN A 113 8.91 -1.09 -7.85
C GLN A 113 7.97 -2.30 -7.82
N PHE A 114 6.88 -2.20 -7.09
CA PHE A 114 5.88 -3.26 -7.01
C PHE A 114 5.25 -3.58 -8.36
N GLU A 115 4.98 -2.59 -9.21
CA GLU A 115 4.53 -2.83 -10.59
C GLU A 115 5.55 -3.67 -11.37
N ARG A 116 6.85 -3.33 -11.30
CA ARG A 116 7.91 -4.12 -11.96
C ARG A 116 7.98 -5.54 -11.43
N ASP A 117 7.83 -5.70 -10.12
CA ASP A 117 7.84 -7.00 -9.46
C ASP A 117 6.64 -7.86 -9.89
N LEU A 118 5.45 -7.26 -10.02
CA LEU A 118 4.26 -7.94 -10.55
C LEU A 118 4.48 -8.39 -11.99
N ILE A 119 4.98 -7.52 -12.87
CA ILE A 119 5.25 -7.85 -14.27
C ILE A 119 6.29 -8.99 -14.38
N ALA A 120 7.35 -8.94 -13.58
CA ALA A 120 8.37 -9.98 -13.57
C ALA A 120 7.77 -11.33 -13.11
N ALA A 121 7.00 -11.32 -12.01
CA ALA A 121 6.36 -12.52 -11.49
C ALA A 121 5.29 -13.08 -12.46
N GLU A 122 4.50 -12.21 -13.10
CA GLU A 122 3.52 -12.60 -14.10
C GLU A 122 4.17 -13.25 -15.32
N SER A 123 5.34 -12.75 -15.73
CA SER A 123 6.09 -13.26 -16.90
C SER A 123 6.85 -14.55 -16.60
N ASN A 124 7.10 -14.91 -15.35
CA ASN A 124 7.88 -16.09 -14.97
C ASN A 124 6.99 -17.35 -15.00
N PRO A 125 7.25 -18.34 -15.89
CA PRO A 125 6.40 -19.52 -16.03
C PRO A 125 6.38 -20.43 -14.80
N SER A 126 7.42 -20.39 -13.96
CA SER A 126 7.51 -21.20 -12.74
C SER A 126 6.66 -20.63 -11.60
N ILE A 127 6.20 -19.38 -11.70
CA ILE A 127 5.33 -18.75 -10.71
C ILE A 127 3.87 -18.99 -11.10
N SER A 128 3.04 -19.39 -10.15
CA SER A 128 1.63 -19.72 -10.38
C SER A 128 0.63 -18.78 -9.72
N VAL A 129 1.05 -18.00 -8.72
CA VAL A 129 0.17 -17.14 -7.92
C VAL A 129 0.94 -15.97 -7.33
N HIS A 130 0.30 -14.82 -7.22
CA HIS A 130 0.77 -13.67 -6.45
C HIS A 130 0.20 -13.72 -5.04
N PHE A 131 1.05 -13.68 -4.02
CA PHE A 131 0.65 -13.60 -2.62
C PHE A 131 1.09 -12.26 -2.03
N LEU A 132 0.13 -11.41 -1.73
CA LEU A 132 0.33 -10.08 -1.16
C LEU A 132 0.16 -10.15 0.36
N HIS A 133 1.23 -9.91 1.10
CA HIS A 133 1.17 -9.82 2.57
C HIS A 133 1.21 -8.34 2.97
N ILE A 134 0.10 -7.83 3.50
CA ILE A 134 -0.14 -6.40 3.67
C ILE A 134 -0.22 -6.03 5.15
N ASN A 135 0.60 -5.06 5.56
CA ASN A 135 0.44 -4.31 6.81
C ASN A 135 0.72 -2.83 6.51
N SER A 136 -0.31 -2.12 6.10
CA SER A 136 -0.19 -0.73 5.67
C SER A 136 -1.44 0.07 6.01
N GLY A 137 -1.23 1.24 6.64
CA GLY A 137 -2.26 2.25 6.81
C GLY A 137 -2.52 3.09 5.55
N GLY A 138 -1.83 2.80 4.45
CA GLY A 138 -1.93 3.55 3.21
C GLY A 138 -0.73 4.43 2.92
N GLY A 139 -0.92 5.48 2.13
CA GLY A 139 0.16 6.39 1.72
C GLY A 139 -0.19 7.25 0.52
N GLU A 140 0.77 7.42 -0.40
CA GLU A 140 0.62 8.27 -1.56
C GLU A 140 -0.36 7.69 -2.59
N ALA A 141 -1.26 8.56 -3.10
CA ALA A 141 -2.15 8.22 -4.20
C ALA A 141 -1.43 8.18 -5.57
N TRP A 142 -0.23 8.77 -5.64
CA TRP A 142 0.54 8.81 -6.85
C TRP A 142 0.86 7.41 -7.39
N TYR A 143 0.66 7.22 -8.69
CA TYR A 143 0.97 5.98 -9.40
C TYR A 143 0.02 4.79 -9.09
N LEU A 144 -1.00 4.94 -8.26
CA LEU A 144 -1.93 3.85 -7.96
C LEU A 144 -2.84 3.53 -9.15
N ASP A 145 -3.22 4.52 -9.94
CA ASP A 145 -3.96 4.36 -11.19
C ASP A 145 -3.21 3.46 -12.18
N ARG A 146 -1.94 3.76 -12.40
CA ARG A 146 -1.08 2.95 -13.27
C ARG A 146 -0.86 1.53 -12.72
N LEU A 147 -0.66 1.41 -11.41
CA LEU A 147 -0.54 0.11 -10.74
C LEU A 147 -1.82 -0.71 -10.89
N SER A 148 -2.99 -0.07 -10.76
CA SER A 148 -4.30 -0.69 -10.97
C SER A 148 -4.44 -1.30 -12.37
N GLU A 149 -4.06 -0.56 -13.42
CA GLU A 149 -4.05 -1.10 -14.80
C GLU A 149 -3.23 -2.41 -14.90
N THR A 150 -2.06 -2.44 -14.25
CA THR A 150 -1.21 -3.63 -14.20
C THR A 150 -1.89 -4.76 -13.44
N MET A 151 -2.46 -4.48 -12.27
CA MET A 151 -3.19 -5.47 -11.46
C MET A 151 -4.36 -6.09 -12.22
N HIS A 152 -5.15 -5.30 -12.96
CA HIS A 152 -6.23 -5.80 -13.81
C HIS A 152 -5.75 -6.66 -14.99
N SER A 153 -4.51 -6.50 -15.44
CA SER A 153 -3.94 -7.28 -16.52
C SER A 153 -3.42 -8.66 -16.12
N LEU A 154 -3.28 -8.91 -14.80
CA LEU A 154 -2.77 -10.19 -14.28
C LEU A 154 -3.71 -11.33 -14.62
N LYS A 155 -3.12 -12.47 -14.99
CA LYS A 155 -3.83 -13.74 -15.30
C LYS A 155 -3.69 -14.73 -14.16
N LYS A 156 -2.56 -14.66 -13.44
CA LYS A 156 -2.31 -15.49 -12.27
C LYS A 156 -3.18 -14.99 -11.12
N PRO A 157 -3.70 -15.88 -10.28
CA PRO A 157 -4.51 -15.48 -9.13
C PRO A 157 -3.70 -14.59 -8.18
N VAL A 158 -4.42 -13.68 -7.52
CA VAL A 158 -3.89 -12.78 -6.50
C VAL A 158 -4.55 -13.15 -5.17
N GLU A 159 -3.77 -13.53 -4.18
CA GLU A 159 -4.20 -13.82 -2.81
C GLU A 159 -3.60 -12.80 -1.85
N VAL A 160 -4.38 -12.35 -0.89
CA VAL A 160 -4.01 -11.28 0.04
C VAL A 160 -4.16 -11.76 1.47
N LEU A 161 -3.12 -11.59 2.28
CA LEU A 161 -3.19 -11.70 3.72
C LEU A 161 -2.93 -10.34 4.36
N VAL A 162 -3.88 -9.88 5.15
CA VAL A 162 -3.76 -8.66 5.95
C VAL A 162 -3.19 -9.01 7.31
N GLU A 163 -2.20 -8.25 7.77
CA GLU A 163 -1.66 -8.31 9.13
C GLU A 163 -1.72 -6.90 9.74
N GLN A 164 -2.55 -6.69 10.74
CA GLN A 164 -2.85 -5.45 11.44
C GLN A 164 -3.65 -4.43 10.61
N TYR A 165 -3.09 -3.91 9.52
CA TYR A 165 -3.72 -2.85 8.72
C TYR A 165 -3.71 -3.18 7.23
N CYS A 166 -4.87 -3.02 6.59
CA CYS A 166 -5.02 -2.92 5.15
C CYS A 166 -5.97 -1.76 4.84
N ALA A 167 -5.44 -0.54 4.90
CA ALA A 167 -6.26 0.65 4.85
C ALA A 167 -5.83 1.58 3.72
N SER A 168 -6.81 2.34 3.19
CA SER A 168 -6.58 3.40 2.22
C SER A 168 -5.82 2.90 0.98
N ALA A 169 -4.66 3.43 0.61
CA ALA A 169 -3.85 2.93 -0.51
C ALA A 169 -3.50 1.43 -0.39
N GLY A 170 -3.42 0.88 0.83
CA GLY A 170 -3.25 -0.56 1.06
C GLY A 170 -4.46 -1.35 0.60
N TYR A 171 -5.68 -0.87 0.90
CA TYR A 171 -6.90 -1.50 0.44
C TYR A 171 -7.14 -1.29 -1.06
N TYR A 172 -6.73 -0.13 -1.61
CA TYR A 172 -6.74 0.11 -3.05
C TYR A 172 -5.97 -0.98 -3.81
N ILE A 173 -4.83 -1.42 -3.28
CA ILE A 173 -4.05 -2.53 -3.87
C ILE A 173 -4.76 -3.87 -3.61
N ALA A 174 -5.22 -4.11 -2.38
CA ALA A 174 -5.81 -5.39 -1.98
C ALA A 174 -7.11 -5.71 -2.73
N CYS A 175 -7.94 -4.72 -3.06
CA CYS A 175 -9.26 -4.92 -3.66
C CYS A 175 -9.21 -5.63 -5.02
N HIS A 176 -8.06 -5.65 -5.71
CA HIS A 176 -7.87 -6.38 -6.97
C HIS A 176 -7.90 -7.91 -6.81
N SER A 177 -7.82 -8.43 -5.58
CA SER A 177 -8.14 -9.83 -5.31
C SER A 177 -9.65 -9.98 -5.12
N ALA A 178 -10.32 -10.52 -6.12
CA ALA A 178 -11.79 -10.59 -6.13
C ALA A 178 -12.37 -11.48 -5.03
N ASN A 179 -11.68 -12.57 -4.63
CA ASN A 179 -12.17 -13.58 -3.70
C ASN A 179 -11.08 -14.14 -2.77
N GLY A 180 -9.96 -13.47 -2.62
CA GLY A 180 -8.79 -13.97 -1.88
C GLY A 180 -8.21 -12.93 -0.93
N ILE A 181 -9.03 -12.18 -0.19
CA ILE A 181 -8.57 -11.26 0.84
C ILE A 181 -8.90 -11.83 2.21
N HIS A 182 -7.87 -12.08 3.00
CA HIS A 182 -8.00 -12.71 4.31
C HIS A 182 -7.32 -11.84 5.38
N ALA A 183 -7.92 -11.77 6.56
CA ALA A 183 -7.29 -11.16 7.73
C ALA A 183 -6.54 -12.22 8.54
N LEU A 184 -5.40 -11.88 9.11
CA LEU A 184 -4.62 -12.75 9.99
C LEU A 184 -5.30 -12.93 11.35
N THR A 185 -5.89 -11.84 11.86
CA THR A 185 -6.56 -11.82 13.17
C THR A 185 -7.91 -11.11 13.08
N LYS A 186 -8.75 -11.35 14.10
CA LYS A 186 -10.06 -10.68 14.22
C LYS A 186 -9.96 -9.16 14.44
N ASN A 187 -8.81 -8.68 14.90
CA ASN A 187 -8.58 -7.28 15.25
C ASN A 187 -7.97 -6.45 14.11
N ASP A 188 -7.61 -7.11 13.00
CA ASP A 188 -7.03 -6.42 11.86
C ASP A 188 -8.02 -5.38 11.31
N GLN A 189 -7.50 -4.24 10.88
CA GLN A 189 -8.28 -3.07 10.46
C GLN A 189 -8.22 -2.90 8.95
N ILE A 190 -9.38 -2.90 8.31
CA ILE A 190 -9.53 -2.89 6.86
C ILE A 190 -10.44 -1.74 6.43
N GLY A 191 -10.16 -1.13 5.27
CA GLY A 191 -11.02 -0.10 4.69
C GLY A 191 -10.35 1.25 4.52
N CYS A 192 -10.84 2.30 5.18
CA CYS A 192 -10.39 3.69 5.00
C CYS A 192 -10.42 4.11 3.53
N ILE A 193 -11.55 3.80 2.84
CA ILE A 193 -11.74 4.13 1.43
C ILE A 193 -12.08 5.60 1.31
N GLY A 194 -11.14 6.39 0.79
CA GLY A 194 -11.26 7.84 0.66
C GLY A 194 -9.91 8.52 0.53
N THR A 195 -9.94 9.84 0.38
CA THR A 195 -8.77 10.69 0.26
C THR A 195 -8.75 11.80 1.28
N MET A 196 -7.56 12.12 1.77
CA MET A 196 -7.35 13.28 2.62
C MET A 196 -6.05 13.99 2.27
N ILE A 197 -5.94 15.25 2.68
CA ILE A 197 -4.68 15.97 2.78
C ILE A 197 -4.44 16.32 4.23
N SER A 198 -3.22 16.10 4.73
CA SER A 198 -2.81 16.51 6.05
C SER A 198 -1.38 17.06 6.00
N PHE A 199 -1.16 18.20 6.64
CA PHE A 199 0.16 18.83 6.73
C PHE A 199 0.22 19.71 7.97
N TYR A 200 1.45 19.94 8.47
CA TYR A 200 1.70 20.91 9.52
C TYR A 200 2.10 22.24 8.93
N ASP A 201 1.46 23.34 9.37
CA ASP A 201 1.89 24.68 9.00
C ASP A 201 2.95 25.19 10.00
N PHE A 202 4.20 25.21 9.57
CA PHE A 202 5.32 25.73 10.35
C PHE A 202 5.61 27.21 10.09
N SER A 203 4.77 27.93 9.37
CA SER A 203 5.02 29.33 9.00
C SER A 203 5.30 30.21 10.22
N ALA A 204 4.46 30.13 11.25
CA ALA A 204 4.68 30.89 12.48
C ALA A 204 5.96 30.52 13.24
N TYR A 205 6.41 29.26 13.14
CA TYR A 205 7.67 28.82 13.74
C TYR A 205 8.86 29.40 12.97
N TYR A 206 8.85 29.38 11.64
CA TYR A 206 9.90 29.97 10.83
C TYR A 206 9.98 31.48 11.00
N GLU A 207 8.85 32.16 11.08
CA GLU A 207 8.80 33.60 11.36
C GLU A 207 9.46 33.97 12.68
N LYS A 208 9.24 33.19 13.75
CA LYS A 208 9.94 33.36 15.04
C LYS A 208 11.46 33.19 14.94
N LEU A 209 11.93 32.43 13.97
CA LEU A 209 13.35 32.28 13.65
C LEU A 209 13.89 33.38 12.73
N GLY A 210 13.07 34.36 12.34
CA GLY A 210 13.43 35.44 11.40
C GLY A 210 13.43 34.99 9.93
N ILE A 211 12.92 33.81 9.62
CA ILE A 211 12.82 33.28 8.25
C ILE A 211 11.46 33.65 7.68
N LYS A 212 11.46 34.39 6.58
CA LYS A 212 10.24 34.82 5.88
C LYS A 212 10.11 34.08 4.54
N LEU A 213 8.92 33.58 4.25
CA LEU A 213 8.57 33.09 2.91
C LEU A 213 8.30 34.32 2.02
N ILE A 214 9.09 34.46 0.93
CA ILE A 214 8.85 35.42 -0.12
C ILE A 214 8.42 34.64 -1.35
N GLN A 215 7.22 34.89 -1.86
CA GLN A 215 6.66 34.17 -2.99
C GLN A 215 5.97 35.14 -3.94
N GLU A 216 6.43 35.15 -5.18
CA GLU A 216 5.86 35.96 -6.23
C GLU A 216 5.43 35.08 -7.41
N LYS A 217 4.40 35.49 -8.11
CA LYS A 217 3.86 34.81 -9.29
C LYS A 217 3.97 35.70 -10.51
N SER A 218 4.21 35.10 -11.66
CA SER A 218 4.09 35.80 -12.94
C SER A 218 2.66 36.29 -13.14
N SER A 219 2.51 37.51 -13.70
CA SER A 219 1.20 38.03 -14.10
C SER A 219 0.47 37.12 -15.10
N LEU A 220 1.20 36.29 -15.85
CA LEU A 220 0.67 35.33 -16.81
C LEU A 220 0.25 33.98 -16.15
N SER A 221 0.54 33.76 -14.88
CA SER A 221 0.20 32.53 -14.14
C SER A 221 -0.33 32.80 -12.72
N PRO A 222 -1.39 33.60 -12.57
CA PRO A 222 -1.89 34.01 -11.25
C PRO A 222 -2.47 32.86 -10.44
N LEU A 223 -2.87 31.77 -11.08
CA LEU A 223 -3.45 30.59 -10.44
C LEU A 223 -2.42 29.56 -9.97
N LYS A 224 -1.11 29.83 -10.21
CA LYS A 224 -0.07 28.90 -9.77
C LYS A 224 -0.12 28.69 -8.26
N ASN A 225 -0.31 27.44 -7.84
CA ASN A 225 -0.43 26.99 -6.44
C ASN A 225 -1.62 27.62 -5.66
N LYS A 226 -2.54 28.33 -6.32
CA LYS A 226 -3.62 29.07 -5.65
C LYS A 226 -4.52 28.17 -4.79
N LYS A 227 -4.93 27.02 -5.30
CA LYS A 227 -5.80 26.09 -4.55
C LYS A 227 -5.19 25.65 -3.21
N PHE A 228 -3.88 25.41 -3.19
CA PHE A 228 -3.18 25.04 -1.95
C PHE A 228 -2.97 26.23 -1.02
N GLU A 229 -2.75 27.42 -1.56
CA GLU A 229 -2.68 28.66 -0.77
C GLU A 229 -4.04 28.98 -0.12
N ASP A 230 -5.13 28.85 -0.87
CA ASP A 230 -6.50 29.04 -0.36
C ASP A 230 -6.82 28.00 0.73
N LEU A 231 -6.47 26.74 0.52
CA LEU A 231 -6.58 25.69 1.55
C LEU A 231 -5.85 26.10 2.84
N ARG A 232 -4.61 26.59 2.75
CA ARG A 232 -3.83 27.06 3.91
C ARG A 232 -4.43 28.29 4.57
N ALA A 233 -5.12 29.12 3.81
CA ALA A 233 -5.82 30.30 4.30
C ALA A 233 -7.18 29.98 4.93
N GLY A 234 -7.59 28.71 4.98
CA GLY A 234 -8.87 28.27 5.55
C GLY A 234 -10.03 28.25 4.54
N HIS A 235 -9.72 28.26 3.24
CA HIS A 235 -10.68 28.18 2.14
C HIS A 235 -10.46 26.89 1.32
N PRO A 236 -10.83 25.69 1.85
CA PRO A 236 -10.50 24.40 1.28
C PRO A 236 -11.39 23.98 0.10
N GLU A 237 -12.50 24.67 -0.17
CA GLU A 237 -13.62 24.20 -1.00
C GLU A 237 -13.16 23.82 -2.41
N GLN A 238 -12.34 24.66 -3.02
CA GLN A 238 -11.84 24.39 -4.36
C GLN A 238 -10.86 23.22 -4.38
N TYR A 239 -10.01 23.11 -3.35
CA TYR A 239 -9.06 22.00 -3.24
C TYR A 239 -9.79 20.67 -3.04
N ILE A 240 -10.78 20.64 -2.17
CA ILE A 240 -11.62 19.45 -1.93
C ILE A 240 -12.28 19.04 -3.24
N LYS A 241 -13.04 19.92 -3.86
CA LYS A 241 -13.83 19.64 -5.07
C LYS A 241 -13.00 19.22 -6.29
N GLU A 242 -11.83 19.86 -6.49
CA GLU A 242 -11.05 19.67 -7.71
C GLU A 242 -9.84 18.75 -7.56
N VAL A 243 -9.50 18.35 -6.31
CA VAL A 243 -8.35 17.50 -6.05
C VAL A 243 -8.73 16.26 -5.25
N LEU A 244 -9.41 16.40 -4.10
CA LEU A 244 -9.70 15.26 -3.23
C LEU A 244 -10.89 14.43 -3.73
N ASP A 245 -12.01 15.09 -4.08
CA ASP A 245 -13.21 14.39 -4.54
C ASP A 245 -12.96 13.54 -5.80
N PRO A 246 -12.27 14.03 -6.86
CA PRO A 246 -11.96 13.20 -8.02
C PRO A 246 -11.11 11.95 -7.70
N LEU A 247 -10.16 12.07 -6.76
CA LEU A 247 -9.36 10.92 -6.32
C LEU A 247 -10.20 9.94 -5.49
N THR A 248 -11.13 10.43 -4.68
CA THR A 248 -12.07 9.58 -3.93
C THR A 248 -12.97 8.82 -4.90
N VAL A 249 -13.54 9.49 -5.91
CA VAL A 249 -14.36 8.84 -6.95
C VAL A 249 -13.57 7.78 -7.70
N GLN A 250 -12.31 8.04 -8.03
CA GLN A 250 -11.43 7.04 -8.64
C GLN A 250 -11.27 5.83 -7.74
N PHE A 251 -11.03 6.03 -6.44
CA PHE A 251 -10.90 4.94 -5.48
C PHE A 251 -12.20 4.12 -5.35
N LEU A 252 -13.34 4.79 -5.22
CA LEU A 252 -14.65 4.14 -5.15
C LEU A 252 -14.92 3.27 -6.38
N ASN A 253 -14.66 3.81 -7.56
CA ASN A 253 -14.84 3.10 -8.82
C ASN A 253 -13.95 1.86 -8.89
N GLU A 254 -12.70 1.97 -8.44
CA GLU A 254 -11.76 0.85 -8.41
C GLU A 254 -12.25 -0.27 -7.48
N VAL A 255 -12.66 0.08 -6.27
CA VAL A 255 -13.19 -0.89 -5.31
C VAL A 255 -14.47 -1.54 -5.81
N LYS A 256 -15.41 -0.76 -6.35
CA LYS A 256 -16.67 -1.29 -6.88
C LYS A 256 -16.47 -2.21 -8.10
N SER A 257 -15.49 -1.91 -8.95
CA SER A 257 -15.19 -2.75 -10.12
C SER A 257 -14.48 -4.06 -9.72
N SER A 258 -13.67 -4.03 -8.69
CA SER A 258 -12.83 -5.15 -8.26
C SER A 258 -13.49 -6.05 -7.22
N ARG A 259 -14.43 -5.52 -6.40
CA ARG A 259 -15.13 -6.27 -5.34
C ARG A 259 -16.63 -6.39 -5.66
N PRO A 260 -17.09 -7.54 -6.21
CA PRO A 260 -18.50 -7.70 -6.62
C PRO A 260 -19.52 -7.44 -5.50
N LYS A 261 -19.19 -7.78 -4.25
CA LYS A 261 -20.07 -7.54 -3.09
C LYS A 261 -20.30 -6.05 -2.82
N LEU A 262 -19.38 -5.18 -3.24
CA LEU A 262 -19.45 -3.73 -3.03
C LEU A 262 -20.01 -2.98 -4.25
N ALA A 263 -20.12 -3.64 -5.39
CA ALA A 263 -20.44 -3.00 -6.67
C ALA A 263 -21.75 -2.18 -6.66
N ASN A 264 -22.77 -2.69 -5.95
CA ASN A 264 -24.11 -2.09 -5.93
C ASN A 264 -24.40 -1.26 -4.67
N LEU A 265 -23.42 -1.10 -3.76
CA LEU A 265 -23.61 -0.25 -2.58
C LEU A 265 -23.69 1.23 -3.00
N PRO A 266 -24.55 2.04 -2.36
CA PRO A 266 -24.59 3.47 -2.61
C PRO A 266 -23.28 4.14 -2.18
N GLU A 267 -22.98 5.32 -2.75
CA GLU A 267 -21.70 6.02 -2.47
C GLU A 267 -21.62 6.58 -1.05
N ASP A 268 -22.78 6.79 -0.41
CA ASP A 268 -22.91 7.22 0.98
C ASP A 268 -22.93 6.05 1.99
N ASP A 269 -22.72 4.81 1.53
CA ASP A 269 -22.57 3.67 2.44
C ASP A 269 -21.33 3.89 3.35
N PRO A 270 -21.41 3.60 4.66
CA PRO A 270 -20.30 3.78 5.60
C PRO A 270 -18.97 3.15 5.14
N VAL A 271 -19.02 2.07 4.35
CA VAL A 271 -17.83 1.44 3.75
C VAL A 271 -17.00 2.43 2.93
N PHE A 272 -17.67 3.38 2.28
CA PHE A 272 -17.05 4.37 1.38
C PHE A 272 -16.79 5.73 2.03
N GLN A 273 -17.02 5.84 3.35
CA GLN A 273 -16.91 7.12 4.06
C GLN A 273 -15.60 7.28 4.85
N GLY A 274 -14.56 6.50 4.49
CA GLY A 274 -13.23 6.62 5.08
C GLY A 274 -13.04 5.89 6.41
N GLU A 275 -13.99 5.08 6.86
CA GLU A 275 -13.88 4.29 8.09
C GLU A 275 -13.03 3.03 7.90
N THR A 276 -12.46 2.52 8.99
CA THR A 276 -11.86 1.19 9.10
C THR A 276 -12.76 0.27 9.91
N PHE A 277 -12.74 -1.01 9.57
CA PHE A 277 -13.54 -2.04 10.20
C PHE A 277 -12.64 -3.19 10.65
N ASP A 278 -12.96 -3.82 11.78
CA ASP A 278 -12.34 -5.07 12.18
C ASP A 278 -12.64 -6.19 11.17
N ALA A 279 -11.96 -7.33 11.31
CA ALA A 279 -12.08 -8.41 10.35
C ALA A 279 -13.50 -8.95 10.21
N GLN A 280 -14.26 -9.07 11.31
CA GLN A 280 -15.64 -9.61 11.24
C GLN A 280 -16.57 -8.64 10.52
N HIS A 281 -16.56 -7.36 10.89
CA HIS A 281 -17.34 -6.34 10.20
C HIS A 281 -16.93 -6.20 8.73
N SER A 282 -15.63 -6.38 8.44
CA SER A 282 -15.12 -6.34 7.07
C SER A 282 -15.62 -7.52 6.21
N ILE A 283 -15.77 -8.70 6.79
CA ILE A 283 -16.40 -9.86 6.13
C ILE A 283 -17.87 -9.58 5.86
N ASP A 284 -18.61 -9.12 6.87
CA ASP A 284 -20.04 -8.85 6.78
C ASP A 284 -20.35 -7.79 5.70
N LYS A 285 -19.46 -6.79 5.58
CA LYS A 285 -19.55 -5.73 4.57
C LYS A 285 -19.03 -6.14 3.19
N GLY A 286 -18.32 -7.25 3.06
CA GLY A 286 -17.75 -7.72 1.80
C GLY A 286 -16.40 -7.13 1.43
N LEU A 287 -15.74 -6.45 2.36
CA LEU A 287 -14.39 -5.91 2.16
C LEU A 287 -13.35 -7.03 2.07
N ILE A 288 -13.49 -8.08 2.88
CA ILE A 288 -12.63 -9.26 2.88
C ILE A 288 -13.46 -10.54 2.88
N ASP A 289 -12.81 -11.70 2.75
CA ASP A 289 -13.49 -12.97 2.54
C ASP A 289 -13.46 -13.89 3.76
N SER A 290 -12.39 -13.89 4.55
CA SER A 290 -12.29 -14.70 5.78
C SER A 290 -11.16 -14.25 6.71
N VAL A 291 -10.98 -15.00 7.80
CA VAL A 291 -9.79 -14.94 8.68
C VAL A 291 -9.01 -16.23 8.51
N MET A 292 -7.71 -16.14 8.28
CA MET A 292 -6.80 -17.28 8.10
C MET A 292 -5.48 -17.03 8.82
N THR A 293 -4.88 -18.06 9.39
CA THR A 293 -3.48 -18.00 9.83
C THR A 293 -2.54 -17.91 8.62
N LEU A 294 -1.32 -17.45 8.82
CA LEU A 294 -0.35 -17.34 7.73
C LEU A 294 -0.07 -18.69 7.02
N PRO A 295 0.08 -19.84 7.74
CA PRO A 295 0.20 -21.13 7.08
C PRO A 295 -1.02 -21.50 6.23
N GLU A 296 -2.25 -21.27 6.72
CA GLU A 296 -3.48 -21.52 5.98
C GLU A 296 -3.58 -20.65 4.72
N ALA A 297 -3.25 -19.36 4.82
CA ALA A 297 -3.26 -18.46 3.67
C ALA A 297 -2.22 -18.86 2.61
N ILE A 298 -1.03 -19.33 3.01
CA ILE A 298 -0.01 -19.83 2.08
C ILE A 298 -0.47 -21.13 1.42
N ALA A 299 -1.08 -22.05 2.17
CA ALA A 299 -1.64 -23.28 1.62
C ALA A 299 -2.77 -22.97 0.62
N HIS A 300 -3.64 -22.01 0.95
CA HIS A 300 -4.70 -21.55 0.07
C HIS A 300 -4.14 -20.94 -1.23
N ALA A 301 -3.15 -20.05 -1.12
CA ALA A 301 -2.49 -19.49 -2.29
C ALA A 301 -1.85 -20.57 -3.18
N ASN A 302 -1.20 -21.58 -2.58
CA ASN A 302 -0.64 -22.70 -3.29
C ASN A 302 -1.71 -23.50 -4.06
N SER A 303 -2.86 -23.75 -3.43
CA SER A 303 -4.00 -24.43 -4.08
C SER A 303 -4.52 -23.63 -5.28
N ARG A 304 -4.67 -22.32 -5.12
CA ARG A 304 -5.10 -21.42 -6.19
C ARG A 304 -4.11 -21.38 -7.36
N GLY A 305 -2.80 -21.40 -7.05
CA GLY A 305 -1.74 -21.51 -8.04
C GLY A 305 -1.82 -22.82 -8.82
N GLN A 306 -2.09 -23.96 -8.14
CA GLN A 306 -2.26 -25.26 -8.79
C GLN A 306 -3.49 -25.30 -9.70
N GLU A 307 -4.63 -24.79 -9.24
CA GLU A 307 -5.84 -24.65 -10.06
C GLU A 307 -5.58 -23.85 -11.35
N TYR A 308 -4.79 -22.77 -11.24
CA TYR A 308 -4.38 -21.99 -12.41
C TYR A 308 -3.55 -22.80 -13.40
N LEU A 309 -2.54 -23.54 -12.94
CA LEU A 309 -1.70 -24.42 -13.79
C LEU A 309 -2.53 -25.52 -14.47
N ASP A 310 -3.43 -26.15 -13.73
CA ASP A 310 -4.33 -27.18 -14.25
C ASP A 310 -5.24 -26.58 -15.35
N SER A 311 -5.73 -25.36 -15.18
CA SER A 311 -6.54 -24.66 -16.17
C SER A 311 -5.78 -24.39 -17.49
N ILE A 312 -4.50 -24.03 -17.40
CA ILE A 312 -3.63 -23.84 -18.57
C ILE A 312 -3.36 -25.17 -19.28
N SER A 313 -3.03 -26.21 -18.50
CA SER A 313 -2.81 -27.56 -19.05
C SER A 313 -4.01 -28.07 -19.82
N LEU A 314 -5.22 -27.86 -19.30
CA LEU A 314 -6.47 -28.24 -19.98
C LEU A 314 -6.68 -27.45 -21.28
N ARG A 315 -6.45 -26.13 -21.29
CA ARG A 315 -6.57 -25.31 -22.51
C ARG A 315 -5.61 -25.78 -23.60
N ASN A 316 -4.35 -26.07 -23.24
CA ASN A 316 -3.34 -26.54 -24.19
C ASN A 316 -3.61 -27.94 -24.77
N LYS A 317 -4.48 -28.75 -24.16
CA LYS A 317 -4.93 -30.04 -24.67
C LYS A 317 -6.12 -29.95 -25.62
N ILE A 318 -6.82 -28.82 -25.64
CA ILE A 318 -8.04 -28.57 -26.42
C ILE A 318 -7.71 -27.79 -27.72
N THR A 319 -6.60 -27.04 -27.70
CA THR A 319 -6.06 -26.33 -28.88
C THR A 319 -5.11 -27.23 -29.68
#